data_cc6313c8a567c2d03e806de68fe318fc
#
_entry.id   cc6313c8a567c2d03e806de68fe318fc
#
_cell.length_a   1.000
_cell.length_b   1.000
_cell.length_c   1.000
_cell.angle_alpha   90.00
_cell.angle_beta   90.00
_cell.angle_gamma   90.00
#
_symmetry.space_group_name_H-M   'P 1'
#
loop_
_entity.id
_entity.type
_entity.pdbx_description
1 polymer ?
#
loop_
_entity_poly.entity_id
_entity_poly.type
_entity_poly.pdbx_seq_one_letter_code
_entity_poly.pdbx_strand_id
1 'polypeptide(L)'
;MNYNFEKETDYIFDKAVERITEELKKEGFGILARIDMHNTLKEKLNVDFRKYTILEACNPPFAYKSLQVETNIGIMLPCNIVVQQISDNKTAVAVVNPVSAMQAVNNPEMDEIAKQIQTKLRSALEKV
;
A
#
# COMPACT_ATOMS: atom_id res chain seq x y z
N MET A 1 -11.31 -3.07 -14.03
CA MET A 1 -11.10 -2.60 -12.66
C MET A 1 -9.61 -2.35 -12.45
N ASN A 2 -9.27 -1.18 -11.93
CA ASN A 2 -7.89 -0.84 -11.64
C ASN A 2 -7.39 -1.63 -10.42
N TYR A 3 -6.11 -2.06 -10.47
CA TYR A 3 -5.50 -2.77 -9.35
C TYR A 3 -4.97 -1.83 -8.26
N ASN A 4 -4.97 -0.52 -8.50
CA ASN A 4 -4.49 0.46 -7.54
C ASN A 4 -5.23 1.79 -7.68
N PHE A 5 -5.06 2.65 -6.67
CA PHE A 5 -5.44 4.05 -6.68
C PHE A 5 -4.18 4.88 -6.51
N GLU A 6 -4.02 5.93 -7.28
CA GLU A 6 -2.79 6.73 -7.30
C GLU A 6 -3.10 8.23 -7.17
N LYS A 7 -2.19 8.93 -6.51
CA LYS A 7 -2.24 10.39 -6.35
C LYS A 7 -0.84 10.97 -6.50
N GLU A 8 -0.69 11.99 -7.32
CA GLU A 8 0.54 12.78 -7.36
C GLU A 8 0.47 13.88 -6.32
N THR A 9 1.61 14.16 -5.67
CA THR A 9 1.74 15.22 -4.67
C THR A 9 2.90 16.12 -5.02
N ASP A 10 2.87 17.34 -4.48
CA ASP A 10 3.97 18.30 -4.56
C ASP A 10 4.96 18.16 -3.41
N TYR A 11 4.84 17.12 -2.60
CA TYR A 11 5.79 16.82 -1.56
C TYR A 11 7.06 16.21 -2.14
N ILE A 12 8.20 16.52 -1.52
CA ILE A 12 9.43 15.76 -1.76
C ILE A 12 9.23 14.33 -1.24
N PHE A 13 10.06 13.41 -1.72
CA PHE A 13 9.89 11.97 -1.48
C PHE A 13 9.74 11.62 0.01
N ASP A 14 10.69 12.06 0.86
CA ASP A 14 10.66 11.71 2.28
C ASP A 14 9.41 12.24 2.98
N LYS A 15 8.95 13.43 2.60
CA LYS A 15 7.74 14.02 3.16
C LYS A 15 6.50 13.25 2.74
N ALA A 16 6.45 12.79 1.49
CA ALA A 16 5.33 11.98 1.01
C ALA A 16 5.26 10.64 1.75
N VAL A 17 6.40 9.98 2.01
CA VAL A 17 6.44 8.76 2.82
C VAL A 17 5.90 9.01 4.22
N GLU A 18 6.35 10.09 4.86
CA GLU A 18 5.87 10.49 6.19
C GLU A 18 4.36 10.73 6.20
N ARG A 19 3.86 11.50 5.21
CA ARG A 19 2.45 11.88 5.14
C ARG A 19 1.54 10.68 4.94
N ILE A 20 1.85 9.78 4.01
CA ILE A 20 1.00 8.61 3.81
C ILE A 20 1.02 7.69 5.04
N THR A 21 2.17 7.56 5.69
CA THR A 21 2.29 6.76 6.92
C THR A 21 1.38 7.30 8.02
N GLU A 22 1.37 8.62 8.22
CA GLU A 22 0.51 9.28 9.21
C GLU A 22 -0.97 9.07 8.90
N GLU A 23 -1.38 9.24 7.65
CA GLU A 23 -2.78 9.10 7.27
C GLU A 23 -3.25 7.64 7.35
N LEU A 24 -2.39 6.70 7.00
CA LEU A 24 -2.68 5.27 7.17
C LEU A 24 -2.88 4.92 8.65
N LYS A 25 -2.05 5.48 9.53
CA LYS A 25 -2.16 5.24 10.96
C LYS A 25 -3.52 5.68 11.51
N LYS A 26 -4.04 6.81 11.04
CA LYS A 26 -5.38 7.31 11.44
C LYS A 26 -6.49 6.35 11.02
N GLU A 27 -6.29 5.58 9.97
CA GLU A 27 -7.24 4.57 9.50
C GLU A 27 -7.00 3.19 10.11
N GLY A 28 -6.07 3.07 11.04
CA GLY A 28 -5.78 1.82 11.75
C GLY A 28 -4.71 0.95 11.11
N PHE A 29 -3.99 1.46 10.11
CA PHE A 29 -2.90 0.72 9.48
C PHE A 29 -1.55 1.03 10.13
N GLY A 30 -0.79 -0.03 10.42
CA GLY A 30 0.61 0.09 10.81
C GLY A 30 1.50 -0.38 9.67
N ILE A 31 2.71 0.17 9.59
CA ILE A 31 3.69 -0.26 8.59
C ILE A 31 4.51 -1.39 9.20
N LEU A 32 4.38 -2.59 8.61
CA LEU A 32 5.10 -3.78 9.07
C LEU A 32 6.51 -3.84 8.52
N ALA A 33 6.69 -3.38 7.27
CA ALA A 33 7.97 -3.40 6.61
C ALA A 33 8.05 -2.26 5.60
N ARG A 34 9.27 -1.80 5.36
CA ARG A 34 9.59 -0.81 4.34
C ARG A 34 10.69 -1.38 3.45
N ILE A 35 10.46 -1.37 2.16
CA ILE A 35 11.41 -1.87 1.16
C ILE A 35 11.79 -0.72 0.23
N ASP A 36 13.03 -0.26 0.34
CA ASP A 36 13.56 0.76 -0.56
C ASP A 36 14.14 0.08 -1.79
N MET A 37 13.31 -0.07 -2.83
CA MET A 37 13.68 -0.81 -4.04
C MET A 37 14.88 -0.20 -4.74
N HIS A 38 15.02 1.12 -4.74
CA HIS A 38 16.19 1.78 -5.33
C HIS A 38 17.49 1.34 -4.66
N ASN A 39 17.50 1.11 -3.34
CA ASN A 39 18.67 0.59 -2.63
C ASN A 39 18.93 -0.87 -2.97
N THR A 40 17.89 -1.68 -3.01
CA THR A 40 17.99 -3.10 -3.37
C THR A 40 18.54 -3.27 -4.78
N LEU A 41 18.06 -2.49 -5.74
CA LEU A 41 18.53 -2.55 -7.12
C LEU A 41 19.99 -2.10 -7.22
N LYS A 42 20.39 -1.10 -6.45
CA LYS A 42 21.78 -0.66 -6.41
C LYS A 42 22.70 -1.76 -5.86
N GLU A 43 22.31 -2.39 -4.77
CA GLU A 43 23.10 -3.45 -4.13
C GLU A 43 23.19 -4.71 -5.00
N LYS A 44 22.08 -5.13 -5.59
CA LYS A 44 22.00 -6.43 -6.29
C LYS A 44 22.44 -6.35 -7.75
N LEU A 45 22.15 -5.25 -8.43
CA LEU A 45 22.38 -5.11 -9.86
C LEU A 45 23.32 -3.96 -10.22
N ASN A 46 23.72 -3.14 -9.26
CA ASN A 46 24.50 -1.93 -9.48
C ASN A 46 23.86 -0.98 -10.50
N VAL A 47 22.52 -0.88 -10.46
CA VAL A 47 21.77 0.07 -11.31
C VAL A 47 21.23 1.20 -10.46
N ASP A 48 21.15 2.37 -11.06
CA ASP A 48 20.54 3.54 -10.45
C ASP A 48 19.05 3.56 -10.84
N PHE A 49 18.19 3.78 -9.86
CA PHE A 49 16.76 3.85 -10.08
C PHE A 49 16.18 5.01 -9.27
N ARG A 50 15.08 5.57 -9.74
CA ARG A 50 14.39 6.62 -8.98
C ARG A 50 14.04 6.14 -7.58
N LYS A 51 13.91 7.04 -6.62
CA LYS A 51 13.46 6.68 -5.28
C LYS A 51 12.12 5.99 -5.37
N TYR A 52 12.06 4.76 -4.90
CA TYR A 52 10.89 3.90 -5.00
C TYR A 52 10.82 3.05 -3.73
N THR A 53 9.78 3.25 -2.94
CA THR A 53 9.61 2.57 -1.66
C THR A 53 8.28 1.83 -1.64
N ILE A 54 8.32 0.57 -1.18
CA ILE A 54 7.13 -0.22 -0.92
C ILE A 54 6.92 -0.22 0.60
N LEU A 55 5.74 0.23 1.03
CA LEU A 55 5.33 0.16 2.42
C LEU A 55 4.32 -0.97 2.56
N GLU A 56 4.60 -1.92 3.43
CA GLU A 56 3.71 -3.04 3.72
C GLU A 56 2.84 -2.67 4.92
N ALA A 57 1.58 -2.34 4.66
CA ALA A 57 0.65 -1.85 5.67
C ALA A 57 -0.31 -2.94 6.12
N CYS A 58 -0.55 -3.02 7.42
CA CYS A 58 -1.47 -3.98 8.01
C CYS A 58 -2.47 -3.27 8.92
N ASN A 59 -3.75 -3.64 8.76
CA ASN A 59 -4.82 -3.28 9.67
C ASN A 59 -5.17 -4.53 10.47
N PRO A 60 -4.65 -4.70 11.70
CA PRO A 60 -4.74 -5.97 12.42
C PRO A 60 -6.15 -6.55 12.57
N PRO A 61 -7.20 -5.77 12.92
CA PRO A 61 -8.54 -6.33 13.01
C PRO A 61 -9.04 -6.94 11.70
N PHE A 62 -8.76 -6.29 10.56
CA PHE A 62 -9.16 -6.82 9.25
C PHE A 62 -8.30 -7.99 8.83
N ALA A 63 -7.01 -7.98 9.13
CA ALA A 63 -6.11 -9.10 8.88
C ALA A 63 -6.59 -10.35 9.64
N TYR A 64 -6.95 -10.18 10.90
CA TYR A 64 -7.46 -11.29 11.72
C TYR A 64 -8.74 -11.89 11.14
N LYS A 65 -9.71 -11.05 10.76
CA LYS A 65 -10.94 -11.51 10.10
C LYS A 65 -10.64 -12.24 8.80
N SER A 66 -9.73 -11.72 8.00
CA SER A 66 -9.36 -12.32 6.71
C SER A 66 -8.76 -13.71 6.89
N LEU A 67 -7.85 -13.86 7.85
CA LEU A 67 -7.22 -15.14 8.15
C LEU A 67 -8.20 -16.19 8.66
N GLN A 68 -9.30 -15.76 9.28
CA GLN A 68 -10.34 -16.65 9.75
C GLN A 68 -11.24 -17.18 8.64
N VAL A 69 -11.51 -16.36 7.61
CA VAL A 69 -12.42 -16.73 6.52
C VAL A 69 -11.70 -17.36 5.32
N GLU A 70 -10.39 -17.16 5.22
CA GLU A 70 -9.59 -17.69 4.12
C GLU A 70 -8.18 -18.00 4.62
N THR A 71 -7.88 -19.28 4.81
CA THR A 71 -6.65 -19.73 5.48
C THR A 71 -5.36 -19.22 4.82
N ASN A 72 -5.32 -19.24 3.49
CA ASN A 72 -4.12 -18.88 2.73
C ASN A 72 -4.10 -17.43 2.27
N ILE A 73 -4.98 -16.59 2.83
CA ILE A 73 -5.06 -15.18 2.42
C ILE A 73 -3.76 -14.41 2.70
N GLY A 74 -2.90 -14.94 3.56
CA GLY A 74 -1.58 -14.36 3.81
C GLY A 74 -0.75 -14.17 2.55
N ILE A 75 -1.02 -14.95 1.49
CA ILE A 75 -0.37 -14.77 0.19
C ILE A 75 -0.72 -13.40 -0.41
N MET A 76 -1.91 -12.88 -0.11
CA MET A 76 -2.41 -11.61 -0.63
C MET A 76 -2.27 -10.47 0.38
N LEU A 77 -1.62 -10.71 1.51
CA LEU A 77 -1.38 -9.72 2.56
C LEU A 77 0.12 -9.47 2.68
N PRO A 78 0.56 -8.32 3.25
CA PRO A 78 -0.23 -7.17 3.66
C PRO A 78 -0.64 -6.28 2.48
N CYS A 79 -1.33 -5.16 2.75
CA CYS A 79 -1.64 -4.16 1.72
C CYS A 79 -0.38 -3.37 1.39
N ASN A 80 -0.02 -3.34 0.13
CA ASN A 80 1.17 -2.61 -0.32
C ASN A 80 0.82 -1.19 -0.77
N ILE A 81 1.67 -0.26 -0.36
CA ILE A 81 1.62 1.13 -0.78
C ILE A 81 2.96 1.43 -1.46
N VAL A 82 2.91 2.11 -2.59
CA VAL A 82 4.11 2.51 -3.32
C VAL A 82 4.26 4.02 -3.25
N VAL A 83 5.44 4.47 -2.88
CA VAL A 83 5.82 5.90 -2.92
C VAL A 83 7.00 6.00 -3.88
N GLN A 84 6.87 6.81 -4.92
CA GLN A 84 7.92 6.94 -5.92
C GLN A 84 8.11 8.38 -6.37
N GLN A 85 9.36 8.74 -6.55
CA GLN A 85 9.74 10.06 -7.02
C GLN A 85 9.46 10.19 -8.52
N ILE A 86 8.69 11.22 -8.88
CA ILE A 86 8.41 11.53 -10.29
C ILE A 86 9.41 12.56 -10.81
N SER A 87 9.70 13.56 -9.98
CA SER A 87 10.68 14.61 -10.25
C SER A 87 11.21 15.13 -8.91
N ASP A 88 12.09 16.12 -8.94
CA ASP A 88 12.66 16.68 -7.70
C ASP A 88 11.59 17.19 -6.74
N ASN A 89 10.46 17.68 -7.27
CA ASN A 89 9.40 18.31 -6.49
C ASN A 89 8.06 17.56 -6.56
N LYS A 90 8.03 16.37 -7.15
CA LYS A 90 6.81 15.57 -7.29
C LYS A 90 7.03 14.13 -6.87
N THR A 91 6.07 13.63 -6.09
CA THR A 91 6.07 12.26 -5.61
C THR A 91 4.69 11.67 -5.82
N ALA A 92 4.62 10.48 -6.39
CA ALA A 92 3.38 9.74 -6.54
C ALA A 92 3.22 8.73 -5.42
N VAL A 93 2.00 8.60 -4.91
CA VAL A 93 1.63 7.62 -3.89
C VAL A 93 0.53 6.75 -4.48
N ALA A 94 0.73 5.43 -4.46
CA ALA A 94 -0.27 4.47 -4.93
C ALA A 94 -0.59 3.47 -3.83
N VAL A 95 -1.87 3.15 -3.69
CA VAL A 95 -2.33 2.11 -2.75
C VAL A 95 -2.99 0.98 -3.54
N VAL A 96 -2.83 -0.25 -3.06
CA VAL A 96 -3.48 -1.39 -3.68
C VAL A 96 -5.00 -1.21 -3.67
N ASN A 97 -5.68 -1.71 -4.71
CA ASN A 97 -7.13 -1.88 -4.69
C ASN A 97 -7.43 -3.28 -4.15
N PRO A 98 -7.79 -3.43 -2.87
CA PRO A 98 -7.98 -4.75 -2.29
C PRO A 98 -9.18 -5.48 -2.87
N VAL A 99 -10.19 -4.78 -3.36
CA VAL A 99 -11.34 -5.40 -4.02
C VAL A 99 -10.90 -6.12 -5.28
N SER A 100 -10.07 -5.46 -6.09
CA SER A 100 -9.51 -6.06 -7.31
C SER A 100 -8.57 -7.23 -6.97
N ALA A 101 -7.70 -7.04 -5.99
CA ALA A 101 -6.73 -8.06 -5.58
C ALA A 101 -7.40 -9.33 -5.08
N MET A 102 -8.52 -9.20 -4.36
CA MET A 102 -9.21 -10.34 -3.73
C MET A 102 -10.17 -11.07 -4.65
N GLN A 103 -10.39 -10.60 -5.88
CA GLN A 103 -11.27 -11.29 -6.82
C GLN A 103 -10.82 -12.71 -7.14
N ALA A 104 -9.52 -12.94 -7.22
CA ALA A 104 -8.96 -14.27 -7.48
C ALA A 104 -9.25 -15.27 -6.35
N VAL A 105 -9.51 -14.78 -5.14
CA VAL A 105 -9.80 -15.64 -3.98
C VAL A 105 -11.19 -16.26 -4.09
N ASN A 106 -12.13 -15.57 -4.73
CA ASN A 106 -13.49 -16.04 -4.97
C ASN A 106 -14.21 -16.46 -3.66
N ASN A 107 -14.17 -15.58 -2.67
CA ASN A 107 -14.79 -15.78 -1.35
C ASN A 107 -15.61 -14.54 -1.01
N PRO A 108 -16.96 -14.64 -0.94
CA PRO A 108 -17.83 -13.50 -0.68
C PRO A 108 -17.54 -12.78 0.64
N GLU A 109 -17.12 -13.50 1.68
CA GLU A 109 -16.75 -12.89 2.96
C GLU A 109 -15.49 -12.02 2.83
N MET A 110 -14.54 -12.46 2.00
CA MET A 110 -13.35 -11.66 1.69
C MET A 110 -13.70 -10.42 0.87
N ASP A 111 -14.64 -10.52 -0.05
CA ASP A 111 -15.06 -9.38 -0.86
C ASP A 111 -15.62 -8.26 0.02
N GLU A 112 -16.39 -8.60 1.04
CA GLU A 112 -16.95 -7.63 1.97
C GLU A 112 -15.87 -6.96 2.83
N ILE A 113 -14.93 -7.75 3.32
CA ILE A 113 -13.77 -7.23 4.08
C ILE A 113 -12.93 -6.30 3.18
N ALA A 114 -12.69 -6.71 1.94
CA ALA A 114 -11.92 -5.92 0.98
C ALA A 114 -12.55 -4.55 0.70
N LYS A 115 -13.86 -4.47 0.62
CA LYS A 115 -14.57 -3.19 0.43
C LYS A 115 -14.32 -2.22 1.59
N GLN A 116 -14.33 -2.73 2.82
CA GLN A 116 -14.07 -1.91 3.99
C GLN A 116 -12.61 -1.42 4.02
N ILE A 117 -11.68 -2.29 3.69
CA ILE A 117 -10.26 -1.93 3.58
C ILE A 117 -10.05 -0.88 2.49
N GLN A 118 -10.69 -1.05 1.32
CA GLN A 118 -10.62 -0.10 0.22
C GLN A 118 -11.03 1.31 0.65
N THR A 119 -12.14 1.43 1.37
CA THR A 119 -12.64 2.71 1.86
C THR A 119 -11.59 3.41 2.73
N LYS A 120 -10.94 2.65 3.61
CA LYS A 120 -9.92 3.20 4.51
C LYS A 120 -8.64 3.60 3.77
N LEU A 121 -8.18 2.77 2.83
CA LEU A 121 -6.99 3.07 2.04
C LEU A 121 -7.20 4.31 1.18
N ARG A 122 -8.36 4.43 0.54
CA ARG A 122 -8.69 5.60 -0.28
C ARG A 122 -8.79 6.86 0.57
N SER A 123 -9.39 6.75 1.75
CA SER A 123 -9.47 7.89 2.68
C SER A 123 -8.08 8.39 3.08
N ALA A 124 -7.16 7.48 3.39
CA ALA A 124 -5.79 7.84 3.71
C ALA A 124 -5.09 8.53 2.53
N LEU A 125 -5.23 7.96 1.33
CA LEU A 125 -4.61 8.51 0.12
C LEU A 125 -5.11 9.92 -0.20
N GLU A 126 -6.41 10.16 -0.08
CA GLU A 126 -7.02 11.46 -0.37
C GLU A 126 -6.49 12.59 0.52
N LYS A 127 -6.05 12.25 1.72
CA LYS A 127 -5.58 13.24 2.72
C LYS A 127 -4.08 13.54 2.67
N VAL A 128 -3.37 12.87 1.81
CA VAL A 128 -1.94 13.16 1.60
C VAL A 128 -1.70 14.47 0.88
#